data_a3ffc1c05bb68d437b7a1a02f31ad7cf
#
_entry.id   a3ffc1c05bb68d437b7a1a02f31ad7cf
#
_cell.length_a   1.000
_cell.length_b   1.000
_cell.length_c   1.000
_cell.angle_alpha   90.00
_cell.angle_beta   90.00
_cell.angle_gamma   90.00
#
_symmetry.space_group_name_H-M   'P 1'
#
loop_
_entity.id
_entity.type
_entity.pdbx_description
1 polymer ?
#
loop_
_entity_poly.entity_id
_entity_poly.type
_entity_poly.pdbx_seq_one_letter_code
_entity_poly.pdbx_strand_id
1 'polypeptide(L)'
;MHNLIRLYNQNRLKIWIIVIGIIIAITLVQIVNNAIKESNIEKNKNLIAQEQEKNNNQKYTNESKSMVSGGTVSESKQNTYGNLIDKFFTYCINGEPEKAYDLLSSDCKKVLYPSENIFEELYYNGKFNGNKKYSFQSWSSSSEYIYLVKIYDNMLATGKDNTTNYLQDYVTIIDEGNDNYKISVSSFIEIKSIEKNVSKDGISILIKDSYVYMDYQIFNVEVSNTTNNIISL
;
A
#
# COMPACT_ATOMS: atom_id res chain seq x y z
N MET A 1 55.80 5.36 15.06
CA MET A 1 55.46 3.93 15.08
C MET A 1 55.91 3.22 16.37
N HIS A 2 57.06 3.48 16.91
CA HIS A 2 57.63 2.83 18.13
C HIS A 2 56.73 2.97 19.38
N ASN A 3 56.09 4.11 19.60
CA ASN A 3 55.26 4.34 20.79
C ASN A 3 53.98 3.50 20.85
N LEU A 4 53.36 3.20 19.70
CA LEU A 4 52.17 2.35 19.61
C LEU A 4 52.49 0.89 19.93
N ILE A 5 53.58 0.38 19.45
CA ILE A 5 54.06 -0.99 19.70
C ILE A 5 54.37 -1.20 21.20
N ARG A 6 54.97 -0.20 21.83
CA ARG A 6 55.29 -0.24 23.26
C ARG A 6 54.02 -0.19 24.12
N LEU A 7 53.04 0.60 23.75
CA LEU A 7 51.73 0.72 24.42
C LEU A 7 50.92 -0.57 24.29
N TYR A 8 50.97 -1.19 23.11
CA TYR A 8 50.36 -2.50 22.88
C TYR A 8 50.98 -3.59 23.76
N ASN A 9 52.28 -3.69 23.79
CA ASN A 9 52.95 -4.73 24.58
C ASN A 9 52.76 -4.55 26.09
N GLN A 10 52.67 -3.33 26.60
CA GLN A 10 52.40 -3.06 28.01
C GLN A 10 50.97 -3.34 28.43
N ASN A 11 49.99 -3.21 27.52
CA ASN A 11 48.54 -3.35 27.81
C ASN A 11 47.91 -4.52 27.05
N ARG A 12 48.65 -5.43 26.51
CA ARG A 12 48.22 -6.52 25.65
C ARG A 12 47.00 -7.27 26.21
N LEU A 13 47.03 -7.63 27.50
CA LEU A 13 45.94 -8.34 28.18
C LEU A 13 44.65 -7.48 28.27
N LYS A 14 44.80 -6.18 28.59
CA LYS A 14 43.67 -5.26 28.67
C LYS A 14 42.99 -5.04 27.32
N ILE A 15 43.81 -4.91 26.25
CA ILE A 15 43.33 -4.75 24.88
C ILE A 15 42.52 -5.99 24.44
N TRP A 16 43.03 -7.18 24.71
CA TRP A 16 42.35 -8.42 24.39
C TRP A 16 41.00 -8.56 25.14
N ILE A 17 40.94 -8.16 26.42
CA ILE A 17 39.71 -8.17 27.21
C ILE A 17 38.68 -7.23 26.58
N ILE A 18 39.09 -6.04 26.15
CA ILE A 18 38.19 -5.08 25.49
C ILE A 18 37.68 -5.63 24.15
N VAL A 19 38.56 -6.19 23.32
CA VAL A 19 38.16 -6.79 22.02
C VAL A 19 37.19 -7.93 22.22
N ILE A 20 37.43 -8.84 23.15
CA ILE A 20 36.52 -9.94 23.48
C ILE A 20 35.15 -9.39 23.97
N GLY A 21 35.16 -8.36 24.83
CA GLY A 21 33.97 -7.70 25.31
C GLY A 21 33.10 -7.12 24.17
N ILE A 22 33.76 -6.47 23.18
CA ILE A 22 33.08 -5.93 22.01
C ILE A 22 32.46 -7.06 21.15
N ILE A 23 33.18 -8.15 20.92
CA ILE A 23 32.70 -9.29 20.16
C ILE A 23 31.46 -9.92 20.86
N ILE A 24 31.53 -10.08 22.18
CA ILE A 24 30.39 -10.61 22.97
C ILE A 24 29.18 -9.66 22.86
N ALA A 25 29.39 -8.34 22.96
CA ALA A 25 28.33 -7.37 22.83
C ALA A 25 27.65 -7.42 21.45
N ILE A 26 28.43 -7.53 20.37
CA ILE A 26 27.91 -7.66 19.00
C ILE A 26 27.11 -8.94 18.83
N THR A 27 27.61 -10.07 19.34
CA THR A 27 26.89 -11.35 19.25
C THR A 27 25.58 -11.34 20.04
N LEU A 28 25.56 -10.72 21.22
CA LEU A 28 24.33 -10.54 22.00
C LEU A 28 23.28 -9.69 21.25
N VAL A 29 23.70 -8.59 20.63
CA VAL A 29 22.79 -7.77 19.81
C VAL A 29 22.23 -8.57 18.63
N GLN A 30 23.04 -9.40 17.98
CA GLN A 30 22.57 -10.25 16.88
C GLN A 30 21.56 -11.30 17.35
N ILE A 31 21.80 -11.93 18.50
CA ILE A 31 20.89 -12.92 19.10
C ILE A 31 19.55 -12.26 19.44
N VAL A 32 19.56 -11.08 20.07
CA VAL A 32 18.35 -10.34 20.40
C VAL A 32 17.56 -9.95 19.13
N ASN A 33 18.27 -9.43 18.11
CA ASN A 33 17.62 -9.06 16.85
C ASN A 33 17.02 -10.28 16.12
N ASN A 34 17.68 -11.42 16.16
CA ASN A 34 17.14 -12.65 15.59
C ASN A 34 15.93 -13.17 16.38
N ALA A 35 15.98 -13.13 17.71
CA ALA A 35 14.85 -13.52 18.56
C ALA A 35 13.63 -12.62 18.35
N ILE A 36 13.84 -11.28 18.17
CA ILE A 36 12.76 -10.34 17.83
C ILE A 36 12.19 -10.66 16.44
N LYS A 37 13.04 -10.98 15.45
CA LYS A 37 12.58 -11.39 14.12
C LYS A 37 11.76 -12.67 14.17
N GLU A 38 12.22 -13.69 14.88
CA GLU A 38 11.49 -14.95 15.02
C GLU A 38 10.15 -14.78 15.75
N SER A 39 10.12 -14.00 16.84
CA SER A 39 8.88 -13.67 17.56
C SER A 39 7.88 -12.92 16.68
N ASN A 40 8.34 -11.98 15.86
CA ASN A 40 7.49 -11.27 14.92
C ASN A 40 6.98 -12.16 13.77
N ILE A 41 7.81 -13.11 13.31
CA ILE A 41 7.44 -14.11 12.30
C ILE A 41 6.37 -15.05 12.86
N GLU A 42 6.56 -15.53 14.08
CA GLU A 42 5.62 -16.47 14.74
C GLU A 42 4.28 -15.78 15.06
N LYS A 43 4.32 -14.51 15.50
CA LYS A 43 3.13 -13.71 15.72
C LYS A 43 2.36 -13.45 14.43
N ASN A 44 3.07 -13.17 13.33
CA ASN A 44 2.46 -13.01 12.01
C ASN A 44 1.95 -14.35 11.44
N LYS A 45 2.65 -15.48 11.67
CA LYS A 45 2.16 -16.82 11.31
C LYS A 45 0.85 -17.16 12.00
N ASN A 46 0.75 -16.89 13.29
CA ASN A 46 -0.45 -17.15 14.07
C ASN A 46 -1.63 -16.22 13.65
N LEU A 47 -1.35 -14.96 13.31
CA LEU A 47 -2.35 -14.04 12.77
C LEU A 47 -2.84 -14.49 11.38
N ILE A 48 -1.94 -14.91 10.50
CA ILE A 48 -2.28 -15.38 9.15
C ILE A 48 -3.00 -16.74 9.21
N ALA A 49 -2.60 -17.66 10.09
CA ALA A 49 -3.29 -18.92 10.27
C ALA A 49 -4.71 -18.73 10.81
N GLN A 50 -4.91 -17.80 11.76
CA GLN A 50 -6.23 -17.44 12.28
C GLN A 50 -7.10 -16.72 11.22
N GLU A 51 -6.49 -15.89 10.35
CA GLU A 51 -7.19 -15.27 9.22
C GLU A 51 -7.56 -16.29 8.13
N GLN A 52 -6.71 -17.32 7.90
CA GLN A 52 -6.99 -18.37 6.92
C GLN A 52 -8.07 -19.35 7.38
N GLU A 53 -8.13 -19.72 8.68
CA GLU A 53 -9.22 -20.52 9.23
C GLU A 53 -10.55 -19.76 9.24
N LYS A 54 -10.53 -18.44 9.48
CA LYS A 54 -11.71 -17.59 9.41
C LYS A 54 -12.23 -17.41 7.98
N ASN A 55 -11.33 -17.29 6.99
CA ASN A 55 -11.71 -17.12 5.58
C ASN A 55 -12.29 -18.38 4.92
N ASN A 56 -12.00 -19.58 5.45
CA ASN A 56 -12.61 -20.81 4.90
C ASN A 56 -14.05 -21.07 5.38
N ASN A 57 -14.55 -20.38 6.41
CA ASN A 57 -15.88 -20.60 6.97
C ASN A 57 -16.73 -19.36 7.25
N GLN A 58 -16.24 -18.16 7.01
CA GLN A 58 -17.03 -16.93 7.18
C GLN A 58 -16.72 -15.91 6.09
N LYS A 59 -17.67 -15.71 5.24
CA LYS A 59 -17.78 -14.59 4.32
C LYS A 59 -17.95 -13.32 5.17
N TYR A 60 -16.85 -12.64 5.47
CA TYR A 60 -16.77 -11.35 6.20
C TYR A 60 -17.09 -11.35 7.69
N THR A 61 -16.10 -11.07 8.54
CA THR A 61 -16.30 -10.82 9.97
C THR A 61 -16.59 -9.34 10.24
N ASN A 62 -17.60 -9.09 11.04
CA ASN A 62 -18.24 -7.81 11.35
C ASN A 62 -17.47 -6.83 12.23
N GLU A 63 -16.16 -6.91 12.37
CA GLU A 63 -15.40 -5.98 13.20
C GLU A 63 -14.23 -5.35 12.47
N SER A 64 -14.51 -4.50 11.48
CA SER A 64 -13.51 -3.56 11.01
C SER A 64 -13.72 -2.20 11.69
N LYS A 65 -13.01 -1.96 12.78
CA LYS A 65 -12.84 -0.62 13.32
C LYS A 65 -11.82 0.11 12.46
N SER A 66 -12.27 1.13 11.74
CA SER A 66 -11.38 2.09 11.11
C SER A 66 -10.49 2.74 12.16
N MET A 67 -9.17 2.71 11.99
CA MET A 67 -8.23 3.41 12.87
C MET A 67 -8.27 4.93 12.71
N VAL A 68 -8.97 5.48 11.72
CA VAL A 68 -8.88 6.90 11.34
C VAL A 68 -10.12 7.72 11.66
N SER A 69 -11.29 7.16 11.84
CA SER A 69 -12.47 7.86 12.40
C SER A 69 -13.65 6.93 12.59
N GLY A 70 -14.44 7.20 13.62
CA GLY A 70 -15.49 6.36 14.17
C GLY A 70 -16.75 6.15 13.32
N GLY A 71 -16.65 6.00 12.02
CA GLY A 71 -17.75 5.60 11.16
C GLY A 71 -17.82 4.08 11.05
N THR A 72 -18.97 3.49 11.35
CA THR A 72 -19.25 2.08 11.07
C THR A 72 -19.99 1.98 9.74
N VAL A 73 -19.43 1.22 8.80
CA VAL A 73 -20.14 0.85 7.56
C VAL A 73 -21.25 -0.13 7.92
N SER A 74 -22.46 0.04 7.37
CA SER A 74 -23.56 -0.91 7.58
C SER A 74 -23.18 -2.29 7.03
N GLU A 75 -23.64 -3.35 7.67
CA GLU A 75 -23.32 -4.74 7.31
C GLU A 75 -23.66 -5.04 5.83
N SER A 76 -24.79 -4.54 5.32
CA SER A 76 -25.17 -4.71 3.92
C SER A 76 -24.17 -4.06 2.95
N LYS A 77 -23.66 -2.87 3.25
CA LYS A 77 -22.64 -2.19 2.44
C LYS A 77 -21.30 -2.90 2.54
N GLN A 78 -20.90 -3.39 3.72
CA GLN A 78 -19.67 -4.17 3.88
C GLN A 78 -19.68 -5.42 2.99
N ASN A 79 -20.81 -6.13 2.95
CA ASN A 79 -20.96 -7.29 2.07
C ASN A 79 -20.90 -6.91 0.58
N THR A 80 -21.50 -5.80 0.19
CA THR A 80 -21.46 -5.30 -1.20
C THR A 80 -20.05 -4.94 -1.61
N TYR A 81 -19.34 -4.19 -0.78
CA TYR A 81 -17.97 -3.75 -1.08
C TYR A 81 -16.99 -4.91 -1.05
N GLY A 82 -17.11 -5.80 -0.06
CA GLY A 82 -16.31 -7.00 0.01
C GLY A 82 -16.49 -7.90 -1.21
N ASN A 83 -17.72 -8.10 -1.68
CA ASN A 83 -17.99 -8.87 -2.89
C ASN A 83 -17.41 -8.22 -4.15
N LEU A 84 -17.40 -6.89 -4.23
CA LEU A 84 -16.81 -6.18 -5.36
C LEU A 84 -15.29 -6.33 -5.39
N ILE A 85 -14.62 -6.17 -4.23
CA ILE A 85 -13.17 -6.40 -4.08
C ILE A 85 -12.84 -7.85 -4.43
N ASP A 86 -13.58 -8.78 -3.88
CA ASP A 86 -13.40 -10.22 -4.12
C ASP A 86 -13.51 -10.56 -5.60
N LYS A 87 -14.52 -10.02 -6.27
CA LYS A 87 -14.72 -10.18 -7.71
C LYS A 87 -13.54 -9.63 -8.53
N PHE A 88 -13.06 -8.44 -8.19
CA PHE A 88 -11.93 -7.82 -8.89
C PHE A 88 -10.65 -8.67 -8.76
N PHE A 89 -10.29 -9.05 -7.53
CA PHE A 89 -9.08 -9.83 -7.29
C PHE A 89 -9.21 -11.27 -7.81
N THR A 90 -10.40 -11.85 -7.79
CA THR A 90 -10.66 -13.15 -8.41
C THR A 90 -10.43 -13.11 -9.92
N TYR A 91 -10.89 -12.07 -10.61
CA TYR A 91 -10.59 -11.90 -12.04
C TYR A 91 -9.09 -11.77 -12.30
N CYS A 92 -8.38 -10.97 -11.50
CA CYS A 92 -6.94 -10.87 -11.60
C CYS A 92 -6.22 -12.23 -11.40
N ILE A 93 -6.64 -13.03 -10.42
CA ILE A 93 -6.03 -14.34 -10.15
C ILE A 93 -6.35 -15.36 -11.25
N ASN A 94 -7.53 -15.29 -11.83
CA ASN A 94 -7.95 -16.20 -12.89
C ASN A 94 -7.38 -15.86 -14.27
N GLY A 95 -6.61 -14.76 -14.41
CA GLY A 95 -6.07 -14.36 -15.70
C GLY A 95 -7.07 -13.68 -16.61
N GLU A 96 -8.01 -12.93 -16.03
CA GLU A 96 -9.08 -12.21 -16.72
C GLU A 96 -8.94 -10.68 -16.49
N PRO A 97 -7.81 -10.04 -16.91
CA PRO A 97 -7.54 -8.62 -16.64
C PRO A 97 -8.60 -7.69 -17.25
N GLU A 98 -9.16 -8.03 -18.40
CA GLU A 98 -10.23 -7.26 -19.04
C GLU A 98 -11.46 -7.12 -18.13
N LYS A 99 -11.87 -8.20 -17.46
CA LYS A 99 -13.01 -8.18 -16.54
C LYS A 99 -12.69 -7.41 -15.26
N ALA A 100 -11.46 -7.48 -14.78
CA ALA A 100 -11.00 -6.66 -13.67
C ALA A 100 -10.98 -5.18 -14.04
N TYR A 101 -10.48 -4.83 -15.23
CA TYR A 101 -10.49 -3.47 -15.74
C TYR A 101 -11.88 -2.86 -15.79
N ASP A 102 -12.89 -3.62 -16.18
CA ASP A 102 -14.31 -3.16 -16.22
C ASP A 102 -14.85 -2.73 -14.86
N LEU A 103 -14.29 -3.25 -13.77
CA LEU A 103 -14.67 -2.88 -12.42
C LEU A 103 -13.99 -1.61 -11.91
N LEU A 104 -12.99 -1.07 -12.61
CA LEU A 104 -12.33 0.17 -12.22
C LEU A 104 -13.26 1.37 -12.38
N SER A 105 -13.08 2.36 -11.50
CA SER A 105 -13.77 3.65 -11.57
C SER A 105 -13.34 4.43 -12.81
N SER A 106 -14.23 5.30 -13.27
CA SER A 106 -13.98 6.20 -14.41
C SER A 106 -12.75 7.06 -14.20
N ASP A 107 -12.55 7.58 -12.99
CA ASP A 107 -11.41 8.41 -12.63
C ASP A 107 -10.12 7.59 -12.59
N CYS A 108 -10.15 6.38 -12.03
CA CYS A 108 -9.00 5.48 -12.00
C CYS A 108 -8.56 5.11 -13.42
N LYS A 109 -9.50 4.80 -14.31
CA LYS A 109 -9.23 4.57 -15.73
C LYS A 109 -8.60 5.81 -16.37
N LYS A 110 -9.21 6.98 -16.19
CA LYS A 110 -8.75 8.23 -16.81
C LYS A 110 -7.32 8.61 -16.40
N VAL A 111 -6.98 8.44 -15.12
CA VAL A 111 -5.70 8.92 -14.56
C VAL A 111 -4.59 7.90 -14.66
N LEU A 112 -4.87 6.64 -14.29
CA LEU A 112 -3.84 5.61 -14.16
C LEU A 112 -3.81 4.63 -15.34
N TYR A 113 -4.97 4.25 -15.84
CA TYR A 113 -5.10 3.15 -16.79
C TYR A 113 -6.06 3.53 -17.93
N PRO A 114 -5.66 4.44 -18.84
CA PRO A 114 -6.54 4.95 -19.90
C PRO A 114 -6.95 3.90 -20.94
N SER A 115 -6.37 2.71 -20.90
CA SER A 115 -6.79 1.54 -21.66
C SER A 115 -6.54 0.25 -20.90
N GLU A 116 -7.23 -0.80 -21.31
CA GLU A 116 -7.07 -2.15 -20.78
C GLU A 116 -5.62 -2.65 -20.87
N ASN A 117 -4.97 -2.43 -22.03
CA ASN A 117 -3.57 -2.82 -22.23
C ASN A 117 -2.63 -2.14 -21.24
N ILE A 118 -2.86 -0.86 -20.92
CA ILE A 118 -2.06 -0.13 -19.92
C ILE A 118 -2.32 -0.69 -18.52
N PHE A 119 -3.55 -1.03 -18.19
CA PHE A 119 -3.88 -1.70 -16.93
C PHE A 119 -3.20 -3.06 -16.83
N GLU A 120 -3.26 -3.85 -17.88
CA GLU A 120 -2.61 -5.17 -17.93
C GLU A 120 -1.10 -5.04 -17.75
N GLU A 121 -0.46 -4.13 -18.46
CA GLU A 121 1.00 -3.95 -18.41
C GLU A 121 1.47 -3.40 -17.05
N LEU A 122 0.85 -2.31 -16.54
CA LEU A 122 1.35 -1.58 -15.38
C LEU A 122 0.83 -2.11 -14.05
N TYR A 123 -0.37 -2.70 -14.01
CA TYR A 123 -0.96 -3.19 -12.77
C TYR A 123 -0.97 -4.71 -12.70
N TYR A 124 -1.62 -5.36 -13.67
CA TYR A 124 -1.87 -6.79 -13.63
C TYR A 124 -0.57 -7.61 -13.70
N ASN A 125 0.26 -7.41 -14.72
CA ASN A 125 1.50 -8.17 -14.91
C ASN A 125 2.50 -7.96 -13.77
N GLY A 126 2.51 -6.77 -13.15
CA GLY A 126 3.38 -6.47 -12.02
C GLY A 126 2.99 -7.15 -10.71
N LYS A 127 1.70 -7.45 -10.52
CA LYS A 127 1.16 -7.94 -9.24
C LYS A 127 0.67 -9.38 -9.27
N PHE A 128 0.20 -9.88 -10.42
CA PHE A 128 -0.49 -11.16 -10.54
C PHE A 128 0.25 -12.21 -11.38
N ASN A 129 1.54 -11.99 -11.65
CA ASN A 129 2.34 -13.00 -12.32
C ASN A 129 2.49 -14.24 -11.42
N GLY A 130 2.13 -15.44 -11.96
CA GLY A 130 2.17 -16.71 -11.23
C GLY A 130 0.95 -16.98 -10.36
N ASN A 131 1.05 -17.98 -9.49
CA ASN A 131 -0.03 -18.39 -8.59
C ASN A 131 -0.10 -17.46 -7.39
N LYS A 132 -1.09 -16.57 -7.36
CA LYS A 132 -1.30 -15.59 -6.30
C LYS A 132 -2.51 -15.93 -5.43
N LYS A 133 -2.49 -15.42 -4.20
CA LYS A 133 -3.61 -15.30 -3.27
C LYS A 133 -3.69 -13.87 -2.77
N TYR A 134 -4.82 -13.49 -2.20
CA TYR A 134 -5.00 -12.18 -1.58
C TYR A 134 -5.77 -12.30 -0.27
N SER A 135 -5.62 -11.29 0.55
CA SER A 135 -6.49 -11.00 1.69
C SER A 135 -6.72 -9.49 1.74
N PHE A 136 -7.84 -9.07 2.30
CA PHE A 136 -8.13 -7.65 2.46
C PHE A 136 -8.81 -7.37 3.79
N GLN A 137 -8.61 -6.14 4.27
CA GLN A 137 -9.24 -5.64 5.49
C GLN A 137 -9.64 -4.18 5.30
N SER A 138 -10.69 -3.75 5.98
CA SER A 138 -11.08 -2.33 5.97
C SER A 138 -9.97 -1.50 6.59
N TRP A 139 -9.59 -0.41 5.90
CA TRP A 139 -8.59 0.54 6.36
C TRP A 139 -9.22 1.84 6.84
N SER A 140 -10.15 2.41 6.08
CA SER A 140 -10.90 3.60 6.42
C SER A 140 -12.35 3.50 5.93
N SER A 141 -13.27 4.05 6.70
CA SER A 141 -14.70 4.07 6.39
C SER A 141 -15.35 5.43 6.63
N SER A 142 -14.56 6.50 6.72
CA SER A 142 -15.10 7.84 7.05
C SER A 142 -15.86 8.47 5.90
N SER A 143 -15.16 8.89 4.87
CA SER A 143 -15.73 9.46 3.63
C SER A 143 -15.48 8.60 2.43
N GLU A 144 -14.33 7.93 2.42
CA GLU A 144 -13.90 6.99 1.41
C GLU A 144 -13.81 5.59 2.05
N TYR A 145 -14.35 4.60 1.36
CA TYR A 145 -14.26 3.21 1.80
C TYR A 145 -12.97 2.60 1.26
N ILE A 146 -11.91 2.69 2.06
CA ILE A 146 -10.56 2.24 1.70
C ILE A 146 -10.28 0.89 2.36
N TYR A 147 -9.71 -0.02 1.59
CA TYR A 147 -9.31 -1.35 2.01
C TYR A 147 -7.81 -1.55 1.74
N LEU A 148 -7.12 -2.12 2.73
CA LEU A 148 -5.77 -2.62 2.57
C LEU A 148 -5.84 -4.03 2.01
N VAL A 149 -5.26 -4.25 0.84
CA VAL A 149 -5.16 -5.56 0.20
C VAL A 149 -3.71 -6.05 0.23
N LYS A 150 -3.51 -7.29 0.61
CA LYS A 150 -2.23 -8.00 0.56
C LYS A 150 -2.32 -9.08 -0.50
N ILE A 151 -1.36 -9.08 -1.42
CA ILE A 151 -1.24 -10.05 -2.51
C ILE A 151 0.04 -10.84 -2.27
N TYR A 152 -0.05 -12.15 -2.20
CA TYR A 152 1.07 -13.05 -1.88
C TYR A 152 1.04 -14.30 -2.76
N ASP A 153 2.18 -14.96 -2.88
CA ASP A 153 2.27 -16.21 -3.63
C ASP A 153 1.49 -17.33 -2.94
N ASN A 154 0.85 -18.19 -3.71
CA ASN A 154 0.15 -19.34 -3.15
C ASN A 154 1.17 -20.39 -2.70
N MET A 155 1.37 -20.53 -1.39
CA MET A 155 2.34 -21.46 -0.78
C MET A 155 2.13 -22.93 -1.22
N LEU A 156 0.88 -23.35 -1.35
CA LEU A 156 0.56 -24.73 -1.76
C LEU A 156 0.99 -25.02 -3.19
N ALA A 157 1.01 -23.99 -4.05
CA ALA A 157 1.42 -24.13 -5.45
C ALA A 157 2.91 -23.87 -5.68
N THR A 158 3.54 -23.02 -4.87
CA THR A 158 4.92 -22.57 -5.09
C THR A 158 5.93 -23.18 -4.14
N GLY A 159 5.49 -23.77 -3.03
CA GLY A 159 6.35 -24.31 -1.96
C GLY A 159 7.16 -23.24 -1.21
N LYS A 160 6.92 -21.96 -1.48
CA LYS A 160 7.61 -20.83 -0.81
C LYS A 160 6.83 -20.36 0.40
N ASP A 161 7.52 -20.19 1.53
CA ASP A 161 6.94 -19.57 2.73
C ASP A 161 6.88 -18.03 2.51
N ASN A 162 5.68 -17.49 2.32
CA ASN A 162 5.45 -16.09 1.99
C ASN A 162 4.83 -15.28 3.13
N THR A 163 4.95 -15.73 4.35
CA THR A 163 4.39 -15.00 5.51
C THR A 163 4.97 -13.60 5.69
N THR A 164 6.12 -13.31 5.07
CA THR A 164 6.81 -12.02 5.14
C THR A 164 6.91 -11.29 3.81
N ASN A 165 6.59 -11.94 2.68
CA ASN A 165 6.78 -11.35 1.35
C ASN A 165 5.42 -11.25 0.63
N TYR A 166 4.82 -10.07 0.72
CA TYR A 166 3.57 -9.75 0.05
C TYR A 166 3.64 -8.35 -0.57
N LEU A 167 2.90 -8.14 -1.63
CA LEU A 167 2.63 -6.82 -2.18
C LEU A 167 1.43 -6.22 -1.45
N GLN A 168 1.49 -4.93 -1.17
CA GLN A 168 0.35 -4.18 -0.62
C GLN A 168 -0.27 -3.31 -1.70
N ASP A 169 -1.58 -3.17 -1.63
CA ASP A 169 -2.32 -2.17 -2.38
C ASP A 169 -3.43 -1.57 -1.51
N TYR A 170 -3.75 -0.31 -1.73
CA TYR A 170 -4.91 0.33 -1.15
C TYR A 170 -5.97 0.48 -2.23
N VAL A 171 -7.14 -0.06 -1.92
CA VAL A 171 -8.29 -0.12 -2.83
C VAL A 171 -9.40 0.71 -2.25
N THR A 172 -9.92 1.64 -3.04
CA THR A 172 -11.02 2.50 -2.65
C THR A 172 -12.29 2.10 -3.41
N ILE A 173 -13.41 2.05 -2.71
CA ILE A 173 -14.73 1.85 -3.33
C ILE A 173 -15.33 3.22 -3.63
N ILE A 174 -15.64 3.44 -4.90
CA ILE A 174 -16.23 4.67 -5.43
C ILE A 174 -17.69 4.41 -5.80
N ASP A 175 -18.59 5.26 -5.33
CA ASP A 175 -19.99 5.26 -5.77
C ASP A 175 -20.12 6.23 -6.96
N GLU A 176 -20.27 5.71 -8.17
CA GLU A 176 -20.50 6.49 -9.39
C GLU A 176 -21.98 6.88 -9.57
N GLY A 177 -22.77 6.70 -8.53
CA GLY A 177 -24.19 7.02 -8.48
C GLY A 177 -25.10 5.82 -8.72
N ASN A 178 -26.30 5.85 -8.12
CA ASN A 178 -27.31 4.80 -8.20
C ASN A 178 -26.81 3.42 -7.74
N ASP A 179 -26.02 3.37 -6.65
CA ASP A 179 -25.39 2.15 -6.13
C ASP A 179 -24.47 1.44 -7.16
N ASN A 180 -23.99 2.17 -8.17
CA ASN A 180 -22.98 1.68 -9.10
C ASN A 180 -21.58 1.81 -8.50
N TYR A 181 -21.21 0.83 -7.70
CA TYR A 181 -19.90 0.81 -7.03
C TYR A 181 -18.81 0.32 -7.96
N LYS A 182 -17.70 1.06 -7.97
CA LYS A 182 -16.48 0.81 -8.73
C LYS A 182 -15.26 0.79 -7.82
N ILE A 183 -14.13 0.40 -8.36
CA ILE A 183 -12.86 0.25 -7.64
C ILE A 183 -11.83 1.23 -8.17
N SER A 184 -11.15 1.93 -7.26
CA SER A 184 -9.88 2.57 -7.52
C SER A 184 -8.76 1.80 -6.84
N VAL A 185 -7.63 1.62 -7.52
CA VAL A 185 -6.47 0.84 -7.06
C VAL A 185 -5.20 1.70 -7.02
N SER A 186 -4.08 1.14 -6.57
CA SER A 186 -2.79 1.85 -6.51
C SER A 186 -2.83 3.11 -5.66
N SER A 187 -3.55 3.05 -4.53
CA SER A 187 -3.74 4.16 -3.58
C SER A 187 -4.45 5.39 -4.17
N PHE A 188 -4.91 5.34 -5.41
CA PHE A 188 -5.68 6.42 -6.03
C PHE A 188 -7.12 6.39 -5.52
N ILE A 189 -7.69 7.57 -5.25
CA ILE A 189 -9.05 7.70 -4.75
C ILE A 189 -9.95 8.28 -5.87
N GLU A 190 -9.79 9.57 -6.19
CA GLU A 190 -10.69 10.28 -7.11
C GLU A 190 -10.01 11.48 -7.79
N ILE A 191 -10.67 12.06 -8.77
CA ILE A 191 -10.40 13.41 -9.27
C ILE A 191 -11.35 14.38 -8.56
N LYS A 192 -10.79 15.35 -7.85
CA LYS A 192 -11.58 16.40 -7.18
C LYS A 192 -11.53 17.69 -7.97
N SER A 193 -12.66 18.11 -8.53
CA SER A 193 -12.79 19.40 -9.20
C SER A 193 -12.66 20.53 -8.20
N ILE A 194 -11.88 21.57 -8.53
CA ILE A 194 -11.62 22.74 -7.67
C ILE A 194 -12.06 24.03 -8.34
N GLU A 195 -11.68 24.24 -9.60
CA GLU A 195 -12.04 25.39 -10.46
C GLU A 195 -11.83 26.74 -9.76
N LYS A 196 -10.69 26.90 -9.08
CA LYS A 196 -10.36 28.13 -8.34
C LYS A 196 -9.36 28.96 -9.11
N ASN A 197 -9.78 30.19 -9.50
CA ASN A 197 -8.93 31.13 -10.19
C ASN A 197 -8.57 32.32 -9.29
N VAL A 198 -7.31 32.72 -9.32
CA VAL A 198 -6.79 33.95 -8.68
C VAL A 198 -5.99 34.70 -9.71
N SER A 199 -6.32 35.99 -9.91
CA SER A 199 -5.63 36.86 -10.87
C SER A 199 -5.15 38.14 -10.18
N LYS A 200 -3.91 38.55 -10.48
CA LYS A 200 -3.32 39.80 -10.00
C LYS A 200 -2.25 40.27 -10.97
N ASP A 201 -2.27 41.57 -11.29
CA ASP A 201 -1.25 42.27 -12.08
C ASP A 201 -0.93 41.60 -13.43
N GLY A 202 -1.95 41.05 -14.11
CA GLY A 202 -1.81 40.37 -15.39
C GLY A 202 -1.30 38.93 -15.31
N ILE A 203 -1.17 38.36 -14.09
CA ILE A 203 -0.88 36.95 -13.85
C ILE A 203 -2.14 36.28 -13.32
N SER A 204 -2.46 35.11 -13.84
CA SER A 204 -3.60 34.30 -13.41
C SER A 204 -3.16 32.88 -13.11
N ILE A 205 -3.63 32.37 -12.01
CA ILE A 205 -3.40 30.99 -11.56
C ILE A 205 -4.76 30.31 -11.39
N LEU A 206 -5.01 29.32 -12.22
CA LEU A 206 -6.20 28.48 -12.14
C LEU A 206 -5.82 27.09 -11.60
N ILE A 207 -6.39 26.70 -10.47
CA ILE A 207 -6.35 25.32 -9.98
C ILE A 207 -7.60 24.64 -10.52
N LYS A 208 -7.44 23.75 -11.52
CA LYS A 208 -8.54 23.07 -12.20
C LYS A 208 -9.12 21.95 -11.34
N ASP A 209 -8.27 21.03 -10.97
CA ASP A 209 -8.62 19.82 -10.22
C ASP A 209 -7.43 19.34 -9.39
N SER A 210 -7.67 18.32 -8.59
CA SER A 210 -6.61 17.57 -7.93
C SER A 210 -6.86 16.07 -8.08
N TYR A 211 -5.78 15.31 -8.24
CA TYR A 211 -5.77 13.86 -8.18
C TYR A 211 -5.48 13.45 -6.74
N VAL A 212 -6.47 12.84 -6.10
CA VAL A 212 -6.42 12.48 -4.68
C VAL A 212 -5.91 11.05 -4.55
N TYR A 213 -4.83 10.91 -3.81
CA TYR A 213 -4.28 9.61 -3.40
C TYR A 213 -4.43 9.47 -1.88
N MET A 214 -4.18 8.29 -1.37
CA MET A 214 -4.34 7.99 0.04
C MET A 214 -3.49 8.86 0.97
N ASP A 215 -2.30 9.25 0.54
CA ASP A 215 -1.27 9.92 1.33
C ASP A 215 -0.79 11.27 0.73
N TYR A 216 -1.23 11.61 -0.48
CA TYR A 216 -0.88 12.88 -1.14
C TYR A 216 -1.94 13.32 -2.14
N GLN A 217 -1.80 14.56 -2.62
CA GLN A 217 -2.61 15.12 -3.72
C GLN A 217 -1.70 15.76 -4.75
N ILE A 218 -2.09 15.65 -6.02
CA ILE A 218 -1.45 16.31 -7.15
C ILE A 218 -2.42 17.34 -7.71
N PHE A 219 -2.04 18.62 -7.70
CA PHE A 219 -2.89 19.69 -8.23
C PHE A 219 -2.55 19.96 -9.69
N ASN A 220 -3.58 20.03 -10.53
CA ASN A 220 -3.49 20.47 -11.91
C ASN A 220 -3.67 21.99 -11.95
N VAL A 221 -2.57 22.70 -12.20
CA VAL A 221 -2.50 24.15 -12.13
C VAL A 221 -2.16 24.72 -13.50
N GLU A 222 -2.96 25.68 -13.96
CA GLU A 222 -2.68 26.46 -15.15
C GLU A 222 -2.25 27.88 -14.74
N VAL A 223 -1.09 28.31 -15.25
CA VAL A 223 -0.57 29.66 -15.02
C VAL A 223 -0.59 30.42 -16.33
N SER A 224 -1.25 31.58 -16.34
CA SER A 224 -1.30 32.49 -17.49
C SER A 224 -0.62 33.81 -17.12
N ASN A 225 0.25 34.29 -18.00
CA ASN A 225 0.95 35.56 -17.87
C ASN A 225 0.65 36.42 -19.10
N THR A 226 -0.09 37.49 -18.89
CA THR A 226 -0.40 38.48 -19.93
C THR A 226 0.50 39.71 -19.87
N THR A 227 1.51 39.71 -19.00
CA THR A 227 2.49 40.80 -18.91
C THR A 227 3.65 40.58 -19.87
N ASN A 228 4.43 41.63 -20.14
CA ASN A 228 5.67 41.52 -20.90
C ASN A 228 6.88 41.02 -20.07
N ASN A 229 6.67 40.74 -18.79
CA ASN A 229 7.73 40.32 -17.89
C ASN A 229 7.80 38.81 -17.78
N ILE A 230 9.01 38.27 -17.67
CA ILE A 230 9.23 36.82 -17.40
C ILE A 230 8.90 36.54 -15.92
N ILE A 231 8.14 35.48 -15.69
CA ILE A 231 7.86 34.97 -14.36
C ILE A 231 8.75 33.76 -14.14
N SER A 232 9.42 33.71 -13.00
CA SER A 232 10.07 32.49 -12.47
C SER A 232 9.16 31.90 -11.38
N LEU A 233 8.78 30.63 -11.53
CA LEU A 233 8.05 29.86 -10.54
C LEU A 233 9.02 29.14 -9.61
#